data_6d594a484015923efb3bc0f5b70a2888
#
_entry.id   6d594a484015923efb3bc0f5b70a2888
#
_cell.length_a   1.000
_cell.length_b   1.000
_cell.length_c   1.000
_cell.angle_alpha   90.00
_cell.angle_beta   90.00
_cell.angle_gamma   90.00
#
_symmetry.space_group_name_H-M   'P 1'
#
loop_
_entity.id
_entity.type
_entity.pdbx_description
1 polymer ?
#
loop_
_entity_poly.entity_id
_entity_poly.type
_entity_poly.pdbx_seq_one_letter_code
_entity_poly.pdbx_strand_id
1 'polypeptide(L)'
;MAHNYRGRIAPTPTGYLHLGHARTFWFAMERARSEEGILIYREEDLDYNRCRKAYSQAAIEDLSWFGCVWQKGPDKSEMKQSYRQSERMPLFLKAWKDLKEQGLIYPCEKSRKDIRKASENIQNIDLEPIYPEAWRPSHDVADKIDSPEGYN
;
A
#
# COMPACT_ATOMS: atom_id res chain seq x y z
N MET A 1 6.84 25.91 -16.81
CA MET A 1 5.77 24.86 -16.73
C MET A 1 5.76 24.38 -15.29
N ALA A 2 4.63 24.44 -14.61
CA ALA A 2 4.58 23.99 -13.22
C ALA A 2 4.82 22.48 -13.19
N HIS A 3 5.94 22.03 -12.66
CA HIS A 3 6.21 20.64 -12.38
C HIS A 3 5.22 20.15 -11.31
N ASN A 4 4.25 19.35 -11.71
CA ASN A 4 3.20 18.84 -10.82
C ASN A 4 3.66 17.55 -10.12
N TYR A 5 4.93 17.51 -9.66
CA TYR A 5 5.46 16.34 -8.96
C TYR A 5 4.75 16.14 -7.61
N ARG A 6 4.36 14.89 -7.34
CA ARG A 6 3.73 14.47 -6.10
C ARG A 6 4.46 13.26 -5.55
N GLY A 7 5.29 13.48 -4.55
CA GLY A 7 5.90 12.41 -3.76
C GLY A 7 4.95 11.89 -2.68
N ARG A 8 5.23 10.70 -2.16
CA ARG A 8 4.46 10.09 -1.08
C ARG A 8 5.37 9.35 -0.11
N ILE A 9 5.11 9.54 1.17
CA ILE A 9 5.55 8.67 2.26
C ILE A 9 4.34 7.91 2.79
N ALA A 10 4.50 6.62 3.10
CA ALA A 10 3.37 5.74 3.39
C ALA A 10 3.69 4.75 4.53
N PRO A 11 3.86 5.23 5.77
CA PRO A 11 4.11 4.37 6.90
C PRO A 11 2.88 3.52 7.26
N THR A 12 3.14 2.26 7.63
CA THR A 12 2.14 1.36 8.21
C THR A 12 2.31 1.34 9.72
N PRO A 13 1.30 1.75 10.52
CA PRO A 13 1.44 1.94 11.96
C PRO A 13 1.33 0.61 12.74
N THR A 14 2.13 -0.39 12.36
CA THR A 14 2.21 -1.72 13.02
C THR A 14 3.36 -1.83 14.01
N GLY A 15 4.18 -0.80 14.12
CA GLY A 15 5.32 -0.68 15.02
C GLY A 15 5.97 0.69 14.90
N TYR A 16 7.01 0.94 15.70
CA TYR A 16 7.81 2.16 15.61
C TYR A 16 8.64 2.20 14.33
N LEU A 17 8.92 3.40 13.84
CA LEU A 17 9.80 3.59 12.70
C LEU A 17 11.25 3.19 13.08
N HIS A 18 12.01 2.77 12.10
CA HIS A 18 13.42 2.48 12.23
C HIS A 18 14.23 3.21 11.15
N LEU A 19 15.55 3.16 11.23
CA LEU A 19 16.46 3.90 10.35
C LEU A 19 16.21 3.66 8.85
N GLY A 20 15.79 2.45 8.48
CA GLY A 20 15.42 2.14 7.09
C GLY A 20 14.23 2.95 6.58
N HIS A 21 13.21 3.16 7.43
CA HIS A 21 12.08 4.04 7.11
C HIS A 21 12.53 5.50 6.97
N ALA A 22 13.33 5.99 7.93
CA ALA A 22 13.85 7.35 7.91
C ALA A 22 14.60 7.63 6.60
N ARG A 23 15.50 6.72 6.20
CA ARG A 23 16.24 6.83 4.93
C ARG A 23 15.31 6.90 3.73
N THR A 24 14.34 5.99 3.63
CA THR A 24 13.42 5.93 2.48
C THR A 24 12.56 7.18 2.39
N PHE A 25 12.05 7.66 3.52
CA PHE A 25 11.17 8.83 3.54
C PHE A 25 11.95 10.13 3.31
N TRP A 26 13.20 10.19 3.78
CA TRP A 26 14.10 11.30 3.48
C TRP A 26 14.33 11.43 1.98
N PHE A 27 14.65 10.33 1.28
CA PHE A 27 14.82 10.36 -0.17
C PHE A 27 13.55 10.81 -0.92
N ALA A 28 12.38 10.35 -0.47
CA ALA A 28 11.11 10.76 -1.06
C ALA A 28 10.87 12.28 -0.87
N MET A 29 11.21 12.82 0.31
CA MET A 29 11.12 14.24 0.60
C MET A 29 12.10 15.06 -0.25
N GLU A 30 13.39 14.67 -0.29
CA GLU A 30 14.41 15.37 -1.07
C GLU A 30 14.05 15.40 -2.56
N ARG A 31 13.51 14.30 -3.08
CA ARG A 31 13.04 14.27 -4.46
C ARG A 31 11.85 15.23 -4.68
N ALA A 32 10.88 15.23 -3.79
CA ALA A 32 9.76 16.16 -3.89
C ALA A 32 10.23 17.61 -3.86
N ARG A 33 11.25 17.92 -3.03
CA ARG A 33 11.86 19.24 -2.93
C ARG A 33 12.62 19.63 -4.20
N SER A 34 13.44 18.73 -4.75
CA SER A 34 14.23 19.00 -5.95
C SER A 34 13.38 19.22 -7.20
N GLU A 35 12.18 18.60 -7.23
CA GLU A 35 11.21 18.75 -8.31
C GLU A 35 10.21 19.92 -8.07
N GLU A 36 10.45 20.75 -7.05
CA GLU A 36 9.53 21.84 -6.63
C GLU A 36 8.08 21.35 -6.45
N GLY A 37 7.94 20.08 -6.02
CA GLY A 37 6.67 19.39 -5.87
C GLY A 37 6.15 19.38 -4.44
N ILE A 38 5.18 18.51 -4.17
CA ILE A 38 4.63 18.29 -2.84
C ILE A 38 4.89 16.88 -2.36
N LEU A 39 5.08 16.72 -1.05
CA LEU A 39 5.12 15.43 -0.36
C LEU A 39 3.79 15.19 0.35
N ILE A 40 3.27 13.99 0.21
CA ILE A 40 2.02 13.54 0.82
C ILE A 40 2.35 12.45 1.84
N TYR A 41 1.89 12.61 3.07
CA TYR A 41 1.87 11.54 4.07
C TYR A 41 0.55 10.76 3.93
N ARG A 42 0.64 9.44 3.70
CA ARG A 42 -0.51 8.55 3.64
C ARG A 42 -0.35 7.41 4.64
N GLU A 43 -1.24 7.34 5.59
CA GLU A 43 -1.23 6.29 6.60
C GLU A 43 -1.82 4.98 6.03
N GLU A 44 -1.02 3.91 6.07
CA GLU A 44 -1.38 2.58 5.56
C GLU A 44 -1.94 1.71 6.71
N ASP A 45 -3.13 2.03 7.18
CA ASP A 45 -3.74 1.49 8.40
C ASP A 45 -4.79 0.39 8.14
N LEU A 46 -4.68 -0.35 7.01
CA LEU A 46 -5.62 -1.41 6.66
C LEU A 46 -5.46 -2.68 7.49
N ASP A 47 -4.29 -2.93 8.06
CA ASP A 47 -4.07 -4.09 8.94
C ASP A 47 -4.60 -3.80 10.36
N TYR A 48 -5.91 -3.89 10.52
CA TYR A 48 -6.59 -3.56 11.78
C TYR A 48 -6.08 -4.35 12.99
N ASN A 49 -5.59 -5.57 12.77
CA ASN A 49 -5.10 -6.43 13.85
C ASN A 49 -3.79 -5.95 14.43
N ARG A 50 -2.93 -5.33 13.61
CA ARG A 50 -1.58 -4.89 14.01
C ARG A 50 -1.44 -3.37 14.13
N CYS A 51 -2.25 -2.60 13.42
CA CYS A 51 -2.19 -1.15 13.49
C CYS A 51 -2.62 -0.61 14.86
N ARG A 52 -1.88 0.36 15.39
CA ARG A 52 -2.17 1.02 16.68
C ARG A 52 -2.05 2.53 16.54
N LYS A 53 -2.99 3.26 17.15
CA LYS A 53 -2.97 4.73 17.18
C LYS A 53 -1.68 5.30 17.77
N ALA A 54 -1.10 4.62 18.75
CA ALA A 54 0.18 5.03 19.34
C ALA A 54 1.33 5.02 18.32
N TYR A 55 1.36 4.02 17.43
CA TYR A 55 2.39 3.96 16.36
C TYR A 55 2.12 4.99 15.25
N SER A 56 0.85 5.26 14.94
CA SER A 56 0.47 6.33 14.03
C SER A 56 0.96 7.69 14.52
N GLN A 57 0.69 8.01 15.78
CA GLN A 57 1.12 9.24 16.40
C GLN A 57 2.64 9.34 16.48
N ALA A 58 3.31 8.28 16.94
CA ALA A 58 4.78 8.23 17.01
C ALA A 58 5.42 8.42 15.63
N ALA A 59 4.86 7.84 14.56
CA ALA A 59 5.39 8.02 13.22
C ALA A 59 5.36 9.48 12.75
N ILE A 60 4.30 10.21 13.06
CA ILE A 60 4.19 11.65 12.77
C ILE A 60 5.23 12.44 13.58
N GLU A 61 5.36 12.15 14.87
CA GLU A 61 6.29 12.84 15.77
C GLU A 61 7.75 12.56 15.38
N ASP A 62 8.11 11.29 15.17
CA ASP A 62 9.46 10.87 14.78
C ASP A 62 9.89 11.48 13.44
N LEU A 63 9.01 11.46 12.43
CA LEU A 63 9.31 12.03 11.12
C LEU A 63 9.42 13.55 11.17
N SER A 64 8.58 14.21 11.96
CA SER A 64 8.66 15.66 12.18
C SER A 64 9.95 16.03 12.90
N TRP A 65 10.34 15.29 13.94
CA TRP A 65 11.60 15.46 14.66
C TRP A 65 12.80 15.23 13.75
N PHE A 66 12.73 14.23 12.87
CA PHE A 66 13.77 13.91 11.87
C PHE A 66 13.92 15.00 10.81
N GLY A 67 13.00 15.96 10.73
CA GLY A 67 13.00 17.04 9.75
C GLY A 67 12.30 16.69 8.43
N CYS A 68 11.51 15.61 8.39
CA CYS A 68 10.71 15.28 7.24
C CYS A 68 9.47 16.19 7.17
N VAL A 69 9.33 16.94 6.08
CA VAL A 69 8.23 17.91 5.88
C VAL A 69 7.31 17.45 4.77
N TRP A 70 6.03 17.34 5.06
CA TRP A 70 4.97 17.05 4.09
C TRP A 70 3.90 18.14 4.09
N GLN A 71 3.27 18.36 2.93
CA GLN A 71 2.27 19.40 2.73
C GLN A 71 0.84 18.89 2.93
N LYS A 72 0.62 17.59 2.78
CA LYS A 72 -0.70 16.93 2.92
C LYS A 72 -0.59 15.66 3.72
N GLY A 73 -1.51 15.44 4.65
CA GLY A 73 -1.51 14.25 5.51
C GLY A 73 -2.67 14.24 6.50
N PRO A 74 -2.79 13.17 7.31
CA PRO A 74 -3.86 13.01 8.29
C PRO A 74 -3.82 14.03 9.43
N ASP A 75 -2.66 14.65 9.66
CA ASP A 75 -2.42 15.72 10.64
C ASP A 75 -2.72 17.13 10.09
N LYS A 76 -2.96 17.28 8.77
CA LYS A 76 -3.18 18.55 8.07
C LYS A 76 -4.61 18.63 7.57
N SER A 77 -5.56 18.73 8.49
CA SER A 77 -6.98 18.38 8.34
C SER A 77 -7.87 19.38 7.59
N GLU A 78 -7.35 20.36 6.87
CA GLU A 78 -8.21 21.33 6.16
C GLU A 78 -8.83 20.77 4.86
N MET A 79 -8.53 19.53 4.48
CA MET A 79 -9.02 18.95 3.24
C MET A 79 -10.03 17.82 3.49
N LYS A 80 -11.13 17.82 2.73
CA LYS A 80 -12.15 16.77 2.68
C LYS A 80 -11.63 15.41 2.23
N GLN A 81 -10.35 15.28 1.90
CA GLN A 81 -9.76 14.06 1.38
C GLN A 81 -9.03 13.33 2.52
N SER A 82 -9.45 12.10 2.81
CA SER A 82 -8.77 11.28 3.79
C SER A 82 -7.41 10.80 3.31
N TYR A 83 -6.42 10.90 4.20
CA TYR A 83 -5.07 10.37 4.03
C TYR A 83 -4.83 9.09 4.84
N ARG A 84 -5.88 8.55 5.47
CA ARG A 84 -5.90 7.21 6.06
C ARG A 84 -6.55 6.23 5.10
N GLN A 85 -5.92 5.10 4.88
CA GLN A 85 -6.46 4.11 3.94
C GLN A 85 -7.72 3.44 4.48
N SER A 86 -7.85 3.26 5.79
CA SER A 86 -9.06 2.74 6.43
C SER A 86 -10.32 3.58 6.14
N GLU A 87 -10.17 4.89 6.03
CA GLU A 87 -11.28 5.79 5.71
C GLU A 87 -11.66 5.78 4.21
N ARG A 88 -10.90 5.07 3.38
CA ARG A 88 -11.09 4.94 1.93
C ARG A 88 -11.71 3.62 1.51
N MET A 89 -12.14 2.78 2.46
CA MET A 89 -12.76 1.49 2.18
C MET A 89 -13.90 1.54 1.15
N PRO A 90 -14.80 2.53 1.14
CA PRO A 90 -15.83 2.61 0.10
C PRO A 90 -15.27 2.69 -1.33
N LEU A 91 -14.12 3.36 -1.53
CA LEU A 91 -13.46 3.43 -2.83
C LEU A 91 -12.84 2.09 -3.22
N PHE A 92 -12.23 1.39 -2.27
CA PHE A 92 -11.66 0.06 -2.53
C PHE A 92 -12.74 -0.97 -2.86
N LEU A 93 -13.85 -0.96 -2.11
CA LEU A 93 -15.00 -1.83 -2.39
C LEU A 93 -15.63 -1.56 -3.75
N LYS A 94 -15.71 -0.29 -4.16
CA LYS A 94 -16.18 0.04 -5.51
C LYS A 94 -15.23 -0.53 -6.57
N ALA A 95 -13.92 -0.28 -6.46
CA ALA A 95 -12.93 -0.79 -7.40
C ALA A 95 -12.94 -2.33 -7.46
N TRP A 96 -13.10 -2.99 -6.31
CA TRP A 96 -13.23 -4.44 -6.24
C TRP A 96 -14.46 -4.95 -7.00
N LYS A 97 -15.63 -4.30 -6.85
CA LYS A 97 -16.85 -4.63 -7.59
C LYS A 97 -16.66 -4.45 -9.09
N ASP A 98 -16.08 -3.31 -9.50
CA ASP A 98 -15.82 -3.02 -10.91
C ASP A 98 -14.90 -4.09 -11.54
N LEU A 99 -13.87 -4.54 -10.82
CA LEU A 99 -12.96 -5.61 -11.25
C LEU A 99 -13.65 -6.97 -11.29
N LYS A 100 -14.52 -7.27 -10.32
CA LYS A 100 -15.30 -8.50 -10.29
C LYS A 100 -16.23 -8.58 -11.50
N GLU A 101 -17.00 -7.52 -11.78
CA GLU A 101 -17.92 -7.44 -12.91
C GLU A 101 -17.21 -7.61 -14.26
N GLN A 102 -15.95 -7.21 -14.35
CA GLN A 102 -15.12 -7.40 -15.55
C GLN A 102 -14.42 -8.77 -15.61
N GLY A 103 -14.59 -9.64 -14.62
CA GLY A 103 -13.90 -10.93 -14.54
C GLY A 103 -12.39 -10.84 -14.37
N LEU A 104 -11.87 -9.71 -13.86
CA LEU A 104 -10.43 -9.45 -13.71
C LEU A 104 -9.84 -9.94 -12.39
N ILE A 105 -10.67 -10.42 -11.49
CA ILE A 105 -10.25 -10.99 -10.20
C ILE A 105 -10.80 -12.40 -10.02
N TYR A 106 -10.11 -13.21 -9.25
CA TYR A 106 -10.51 -14.58 -8.94
C TYR A 106 -10.09 -14.98 -7.53
N PRO A 107 -10.78 -15.95 -6.89
CA PRO A 107 -10.38 -16.46 -5.59
C PRO A 107 -9.07 -17.24 -5.71
N CYS A 108 -8.13 -17.00 -4.79
CA CYS A 108 -6.86 -17.69 -4.76
C CYS A 108 -6.59 -18.28 -3.36
N GLU A 109 -6.51 -19.59 -3.28
CA GLU A 109 -6.19 -20.34 -2.05
C GLU A 109 -4.67 -20.59 -1.88
N LYS A 110 -3.85 -20.15 -2.82
CA LYS A 110 -2.39 -20.37 -2.80
C LYS A 110 -1.70 -19.36 -1.92
N SER A 111 -0.90 -19.86 -0.98
CA SER A 111 -0.07 -19.02 -0.13
C SER A 111 1.17 -18.50 -0.88
N ARG A 112 1.81 -17.44 -0.35
CA ARG A 112 3.12 -16.97 -0.86
C ARG A 112 4.18 -18.08 -0.86
N LYS A 113 4.10 -19.02 0.10
CA LYS A 113 5.01 -20.18 0.18
C LYS A 113 4.79 -21.15 -0.98
N ASP A 114 3.53 -21.37 -1.38
CA ASP A 114 3.21 -22.23 -2.51
C ASP A 114 3.72 -21.64 -3.81
N ILE A 115 3.53 -20.31 -4.02
CA ILE A 115 4.03 -19.59 -5.18
C ILE A 115 5.56 -19.69 -5.25
N ARG A 116 6.25 -19.47 -4.12
CA ARG A 116 7.71 -19.59 -4.07
C ARG A 116 8.19 -20.99 -4.45
N LYS A 117 7.60 -22.04 -3.89
CA LYS A 117 7.92 -23.43 -4.24
C LYS A 117 7.70 -23.74 -5.71
N ALA A 118 6.62 -23.24 -6.30
CA ALA A 118 6.35 -23.43 -7.72
C ALA A 118 7.37 -22.69 -8.61
N SER A 119 7.90 -21.55 -8.13
CA SER A 119 8.90 -20.75 -8.85
C SER A 119 10.33 -21.29 -8.70
N GLU A 120 10.65 -22.06 -7.65
CA GLU A 120 11.98 -22.65 -7.43
C GLU A 120 12.41 -23.61 -8.55
N ASN A 121 11.48 -24.16 -9.31
CA ASN A 121 11.75 -24.99 -10.50
C ASN A 121 12.11 -24.16 -11.77
N ILE A 122 12.02 -22.85 -11.72
CA ILE A 122 12.40 -21.93 -12.80
C ILE A 122 13.78 -21.39 -12.44
N GLN A 123 14.82 -21.77 -13.17
CA GLN A 123 16.25 -21.61 -12.92
C GLN A 123 16.79 -20.16 -12.75
N ASN A 124 16.09 -19.28 -12.02
CA ASN A 124 16.59 -17.94 -11.71
C ASN A 124 16.34 -17.62 -10.23
N ILE A 125 17.35 -17.85 -9.42
CA ILE A 125 17.34 -17.73 -7.94
C ILE A 125 17.15 -16.27 -7.45
N ASP A 126 17.38 -15.27 -8.31
CA ASP A 126 17.37 -13.84 -7.94
C ASP A 126 16.12 -13.07 -8.40
N LEU A 127 15.15 -13.71 -9.01
CA LEU A 127 13.92 -13.06 -9.46
C LEU A 127 12.79 -13.26 -8.47
N GLU A 128 11.87 -12.25 -8.39
CA GLU A 128 10.65 -12.38 -7.60
C GLU A 128 9.84 -13.59 -8.06
N PRO A 129 9.23 -14.37 -7.12
CA PRO A 129 8.42 -15.52 -7.45
C PRO A 129 7.27 -15.16 -8.40
N ILE A 130 7.15 -15.85 -9.52
CA ILE A 130 6.12 -15.63 -10.53
C ILE A 130 4.93 -16.55 -10.23
N TYR A 131 3.73 -16.00 -10.22
CA TYR A 131 2.50 -16.77 -10.07
C TYR A 131 2.31 -17.68 -11.30
N PRO A 132 2.21 -19.03 -11.14
CA PRO A 132 2.07 -19.95 -12.26
C PRO A 132 0.82 -19.69 -13.08
N GLU A 133 0.96 -19.60 -14.39
CA GLU A 133 -0.17 -19.37 -15.29
C GLU A 133 -1.23 -20.49 -15.20
N ALA A 134 -0.78 -21.74 -15.03
CA ALA A 134 -1.67 -22.90 -14.86
C ALA A 134 -2.57 -22.83 -13.60
N TRP A 135 -2.30 -21.92 -12.67
CA TRP A 135 -3.12 -21.70 -11.48
C TRP A 135 -4.16 -20.59 -11.67
N ARG A 136 -4.12 -19.91 -12.79
CA ARG A 136 -5.14 -18.92 -13.15
C ARG A 136 -6.37 -19.66 -13.64
N PRO A 137 -7.53 -19.45 -13.03
CA PRO A 137 -8.77 -20.06 -13.50
C PRO A 137 -9.20 -19.44 -14.83
N SER A 138 -10.04 -20.17 -15.57
CA SER A 138 -10.77 -19.61 -16.72
C SER A 138 -11.68 -18.46 -16.28
N HIS A 139 -12.03 -17.55 -17.18
CA HIS A 139 -12.79 -16.32 -16.89
C HIS A 139 -14.11 -16.50 -16.15
N ASP A 140 -14.71 -17.71 -16.19
CA ASP A 140 -16.03 -17.99 -15.62
C ASP A 140 -16.05 -18.14 -14.07
N VAL A 141 -14.95 -17.87 -13.39
CA VAL A 141 -14.82 -18.11 -11.93
C VAL A 141 -15.05 -16.85 -11.08
N ALA A 142 -15.17 -15.67 -11.71
CA ALA A 142 -15.39 -14.40 -11.00
C ALA A 142 -16.69 -14.41 -10.17
N ASP A 143 -17.71 -15.16 -10.60
CA ASP A 143 -19.00 -15.28 -9.90
C ASP A 143 -18.93 -16.02 -8.55
N LYS A 144 -17.82 -16.73 -8.29
CA LYS A 144 -17.62 -17.47 -7.03
C LYS A 144 -17.08 -16.61 -5.89
N ILE A 145 -16.83 -15.32 -6.13
CA ILE A 145 -16.33 -14.41 -5.10
C ILE A 145 -17.50 -13.68 -4.47
N ASP A 146 -17.92 -14.08 -3.27
CA ASP A 146 -19.08 -13.47 -2.59
C ASP A 146 -18.71 -12.21 -1.80
N SER A 147 -17.48 -12.10 -1.32
CA SER A 147 -17.03 -10.99 -0.46
C SER A 147 -15.53 -10.74 -0.63
N PRO A 148 -15.05 -9.49 -0.48
CA PRO A 148 -13.63 -9.21 -0.33
C PRO A 148 -13.07 -9.65 1.03
N GLU A 149 -13.91 -10.02 1.98
CA GLU A 149 -13.51 -10.47 3.32
C GLU A 149 -13.04 -11.93 3.26
N GLY A 150 -11.87 -12.20 3.83
CA GLY A 150 -11.30 -13.55 3.91
C GLY A 150 -10.18 -13.88 2.92
N TYR A 151 -9.87 -12.98 2.01
CA TYR A 151 -8.71 -13.11 1.10
C TYR A 151 -7.57 -12.20 1.60
N ASN A 152 -6.76 -12.74 2.50
CA ASN A 152 -5.53 -12.11 3.00
C ASN A 152 -4.30 -12.53 2.20
#